data_fcd3cdd429694a04ac4d19122019f8e8
#
_entry.id   fcd3cdd429694a04ac4d19122019f8e8
#
_cell.length_a   1.000
_cell.length_b   1.000
_cell.length_c   1.000
_cell.angle_alpha   90.00
_cell.angle_beta   90.00
_cell.angle_gamma   90.00
#
_symmetry.space_group_name_H-M   'P 1'
#
loop_
_entity.id
_entity.type
_entity.pdbx_description
1 polymer ?
#
loop_
_entity_poly.entity_id
_entity_poly.type
_entity_poly.pdbx_seq_one_letter_code
_entity_poly.pdbx_strand_id
1 'polypeptide(L)'
;MEKGITVVGLGPGSAGHLSLETMAVLKSGGKVILRTAVHPTVKELERSGIKFTSCDAVYEQEASFEDVYQKIVASILQDAKEQEVVYAVPGSPLVAERTVVLLREQAAAAGVPLKILPAMSFLDLAYVDLGIDPI
;
A
#
# COMPACT_ATOMS: atom_id res chain seq x y z
N MET A 1 -20.59 2.09 11.72
CA MET A 1 -19.45 1.32 11.25
C MET A 1 -18.23 2.22 11.20
N GLU A 2 -17.16 1.83 11.86
CA GLU A 2 -15.94 2.61 11.85
C GLU A 2 -15.31 2.59 10.45
N LYS A 3 -14.94 3.77 10.00
CA LYS A 3 -14.20 3.93 8.74
C LYS A 3 -12.72 3.94 9.08
N GLY A 4 -11.95 3.18 8.36
CA GLY A 4 -10.54 3.03 8.65
C GLY A 4 -9.70 2.79 7.41
N ILE A 5 -8.43 2.53 7.67
CA ILE A 5 -7.43 2.30 6.63
C ILE A 5 -6.87 0.89 6.80
N THR A 6 -6.85 0.13 5.72
CA THR A 6 -6.12 -1.14 5.66
C THR A 6 -4.95 -0.96 4.70
N VAL A 7 -3.74 -1.18 5.19
CA VAL A 7 -2.52 -1.09 4.38
C VAL A 7 -2.13 -2.49 3.93
N VAL A 8 -1.92 -2.65 2.63
CA VAL A 8 -1.58 -3.93 2.02
C VAL A 8 -0.32 -3.79 1.16
N GLY A 9 0.36 -4.90 0.92
CA GLY A 9 1.51 -4.94 0.03
C GLY A 9 1.19 -5.70 -1.25
N LEU A 10 1.69 -5.19 -2.37
CA LEU A 10 1.52 -5.82 -3.68
C LEU A 10 2.58 -6.89 -3.98
N GLY A 11 3.49 -7.12 -3.03
CA GLY A 11 4.58 -8.05 -3.25
C GLY A 11 5.72 -7.45 -4.07
N PRO A 12 6.85 -8.15 -4.17
CA PRO A 12 8.06 -7.60 -4.78
C PRO A 12 8.16 -7.78 -6.30
N GLY A 13 7.20 -8.43 -6.93
CA GLY A 13 7.28 -8.71 -8.36
C GLY A 13 5.95 -9.06 -8.98
N SER A 14 5.68 -10.34 -9.19
CA SER A 14 4.51 -10.81 -9.94
C SER A 14 3.25 -10.96 -9.08
N ALA A 15 2.12 -11.17 -9.75
CA ALA A 15 0.85 -11.46 -9.08
C ALA A 15 0.91 -12.72 -8.20
N GLY A 16 1.82 -13.65 -8.49
CA GLY A 16 2.05 -14.83 -7.66
C GLY A 16 2.55 -14.52 -6.26
N HIS A 17 3.03 -13.31 -6.02
CA HIS A 17 3.51 -12.87 -4.71
C HIS A 17 2.41 -12.20 -3.87
N LEU A 18 1.20 -12.04 -4.40
CA LEU A 18 0.07 -11.51 -3.64
C LEU A 18 -0.47 -12.59 -2.70
N SER A 19 -0.78 -12.20 -1.47
CA SER A 19 -1.48 -13.11 -0.58
C SER A 19 -2.97 -13.16 -0.92
N LEU A 20 -3.63 -14.26 -0.57
CA LEU A 20 -5.06 -14.39 -0.73
C LEU A 20 -5.80 -13.34 0.13
N GLU A 21 -5.29 -13.05 1.31
CA GLU A 21 -5.86 -12.05 2.20
C GLU A 21 -5.83 -10.65 1.58
N THR A 22 -4.69 -10.27 0.99
CA THR A 22 -4.56 -9.00 0.30
C THR A 22 -5.56 -8.88 -0.85
N MET A 23 -5.69 -9.93 -1.68
CA MET A 23 -6.66 -9.91 -2.77
C MET A 23 -8.09 -9.77 -2.28
N ALA A 24 -8.44 -10.45 -1.20
CA ALA A 24 -9.78 -10.33 -0.62
C ALA A 24 -10.07 -8.90 -0.16
N VAL A 25 -9.10 -8.25 0.48
CA VAL A 25 -9.24 -6.85 0.93
C VAL A 25 -9.36 -5.90 -0.24
N LEU A 26 -8.55 -6.08 -1.29
CA LEU A 26 -8.63 -5.23 -2.50
C LEU A 26 -10.00 -5.34 -3.19
N LYS A 27 -10.66 -6.49 -3.08
CA LYS A 27 -11.98 -6.73 -3.66
C LYS A 27 -13.14 -6.33 -2.73
N SER A 28 -12.86 -5.90 -1.51
CA SER A 28 -13.88 -5.70 -0.47
C SER A 28 -14.78 -4.47 -0.65
N GLY A 29 -14.47 -3.60 -1.61
CA GLY A 29 -15.29 -2.43 -1.92
C GLY A 29 -14.84 -1.11 -1.31
N GLY A 30 -13.77 -1.08 -0.52
CA GLY A 30 -13.16 0.15 -0.04
C GLY A 30 -12.50 0.93 -1.19
N LYS A 31 -12.20 2.20 -0.94
CA LYS A 31 -11.46 3.00 -1.91
C LYS A 31 -10.01 2.52 -1.96
N VAL A 32 -9.59 2.00 -3.10
CA VAL A 32 -8.24 1.50 -3.31
C VAL A 32 -7.34 2.61 -3.84
N ILE A 33 -6.26 2.89 -3.10
CA ILE A 33 -5.25 3.88 -3.47
C ILE A 33 -3.92 3.14 -3.57
N LEU A 34 -3.29 3.19 -4.74
CA LEU A 34 -1.96 2.62 -4.96
C LEU A 34 -0.92 3.72 -4.76
N ARG A 35 0.15 3.44 -4.01
CA ARG A 35 1.27 4.38 -3.93
C ARG A 35 1.82 4.67 -5.33
N THR A 36 1.91 3.62 -6.15
CA THR A 36 2.22 3.75 -7.58
C THR A 36 1.46 2.69 -8.36
N ALA A 37 1.05 3.03 -9.57
CA ALA A 37 0.48 2.06 -10.51
C ALA A 37 1.56 1.40 -11.38
N VAL A 38 2.81 1.80 -11.24
CA VAL A 38 3.94 1.18 -11.94
C VAL A 38 4.41 -0.04 -11.15
N HIS A 39 3.70 -1.15 -11.33
CA HIS A 39 4.00 -2.40 -10.64
C HIS A 39 3.42 -3.58 -11.45
N PRO A 40 4.14 -4.70 -11.56
CA PRO A 40 3.68 -5.85 -12.36
C PRO A 40 2.33 -6.41 -11.98
N THR A 41 1.94 -6.35 -10.69
CA THR A 41 0.66 -6.90 -10.25
C THR A 41 -0.54 -6.04 -10.63
N VAL A 42 -0.35 -4.79 -11.06
CA VAL A 42 -1.47 -3.90 -11.40
C VAL A 42 -2.35 -4.46 -12.51
N LYS A 43 -1.76 -5.16 -13.48
CA LYS A 43 -2.53 -5.84 -14.54
C LYS A 43 -3.51 -6.86 -13.98
N GLU A 44 -3.10 -7.57 -12.92
CA GLU A 44 -3.99 -8.54 -12.27
C GLU A 44 -5.13 -7.84 -11.53
N LEU A 45 -4.86 -6.69 -10.90
CA LEU A 45 -5.90 -5.90 -10.27
C LEU A 45 -6.93 -5.44 -11.30
N GLU A 46 -6.47 -4.98 -12.44
CA GLU A 46 -7.34 -4.55 -13.54
C GLU A 46 -8.18 -5.71 -14.08
N ARG A 47 -7.56 -6.89 -14.32
CA ARG A 47 -8.28 -8.09 -14.74
C ARG A 47 -9.36 -8.51 -13.77
N SER A 48 -9.10 -8.32 -12.48
CA SER A 48 -10.03 -8.69 -11.42
C SER A 48 -11.15 -7.65 -11.22
N GLY A 49 -11.16 -6.59 -12.03
CA GLY A 49 -12.18 -5.56 -11.94
C GLY A 49 -12.02 -4.62 -10.76
N ILE A 50 -10.85 -4.58 -10.14
CA ILE A 50 -10.58 -3.69 -9.00
C ILE A 50 -10.33 -2.29 -9.53
N LYS A 51 -11.16 -1.34 -9.09
CA LYS A 51 -10.97 0.08 -9.41
C LYS A 51 -10.02 0.69 -8.39
N PHE A 52 -9.12 1.53 -8.86
CA PHE A 52 -8.13 2.18 -8.00
C PHE A 52 -7.75 3.56 -8.53
N THR A 53 -7.18 4.37 -7.64
CA THR A 53 -6.44 5.58 -8.01
C THR A 53 -4.98 5.39 -7.62
N SER A 54 -4.07 6.17 -8.17
CA SER A 54 -2.66 6.10 -7.79
C SER A 54 -2.15 7.46 -7.32
N CYS A 55 -1.02 7.43 -6.62
CA CYS A 55 -0.35 8.63 -6.13
C CYS A 55 0.74 9.12 -7.09
N ASP A 56 0.84 8.53 -8.28
CA ASP A 56 1.94 8.86 -9.21
C ASP A 56 2.00 10.36 -9.55
N ALA A 57 0.84 11.00 -9.72
CA ALA A 57 0.80 12.44 -10.03
C ALA A 57 1.39 13.31 -8.92
N VAL A 58 1.33 12.87 -7.67
CA VAL A 58 1.88 13.63 -6.54
C VAL A 58 3.39 13.71 -6.65
N TYR A 59 4.04 12.65 -7.11
CA TYR A 59 5.50 12.61 -7.30
C TYR A 59 5.96 13.64 -8.35
N GLU A 60 5.12 13.95 -9.32
CA GLU A 60 5.45 14.91 -10.37
C GLU A 60 5.23 16.36 -9.92
N GLN A 61 4.36 16.59 -8.95
CA GLN A 61 3.94 17.92 -8.54
C GLN A 61 4.78 18.54 -7.44
N GLU A 62 5.42 17.72 -6.61
CA GLU A 62 6.12 18.19 -5.43
C GLU A 62 7.64 18.27 -5.63
N ALA A 63 8.28 19.22 -4.94
CA ALA A 63 9.71 19.48 -5.09
C ALA A 63 10.60 18.49 -4.35
N SER A 64 10.10 17.85 -3.27
CA SER A 64 10.88 16.90 -2.48
C SER A 64 10.07 15.63 -2.19
N PHE A 65 10.79 14.53 -1.93
CA PHE A 65 10.12 13.28 -1.55
C PHE A 65 9.37 13.40 -0.24
N GLU A 66 9.89 14.15 0.72
CA GLU A 66 9.20 14.33 2.00
C GLU A 66 7.86 15.04 1.80
N ASP A 67 7.81 16.07 0.95
CA ASP A 67 6.55 16.75 0.62
C ASP A 67 5.57 15.82 -0.09
N VAL A 68 6.07 14.96 -0.99
CA VAL A 68 5.25 13.91 -1.64
C VAL A 68 4.61 13.01 -0.58
N TYR A 69 5.41 12.51 0.35
CA TYR A 69 4.93 11.57 1.37
C TYR A 69 3.89 12.21 2.29
N GLN A 70 4.13 13.45 2.72
CA GLN A 70 3.17 14.17 3.55
C GLN A 70 1.85 14.39 2.82
N LYS A 71 1.90 14.72 1.55
CA LYS A 71 0.70 14.95 0.74
C LYS A 71 -0.10 13.68 0.53
N ILE A 72 0.59 12.56 0.26
CA ILE A 72 -0.06 11.25 0.13
C ILE A 72 -0.80 10.89 1.41
N VAL A 73 -0.11 11.01 2.55
CA VAL A 73 -0.68 10.66 3.85
C VAL A 73 -1.88 11.53 4.19
N ALA A 74 -1.78 12.85 3.95
CA ALA A 74 -2.89 13.77 4.20
C ALA A 74 -4.11 13.42 3.33
N SER A 75 -3.90 13.05 2.08
CA SER A 75 -4.97 12.65 1.16
C SER A 75 -5.66 11.37 1.63
N ILE A 76 -4.91 10.38 2.06
CA ILE A 76 -5.46 9.12 2.57
C ILE A 76 -6.31 9.36 3.81
N LEU A 77 -5.80 10.16 4.75
CA LEU A 77 -6.53 10.48 5.97
C LEU A 77 -7.82 11.25 5.67
N GLN A 78 -7.79 12.13 4.69
CA GLN A 78 -8.99 12.86 4.27
C GLN A 78 -10.04 11.90 3.69
N ASP A 79 -9.63 10.98 2.83
CA ASP A 79 -10.53 9.98 2.26
C ASP A 79 -11.12 9.07 3.34
N ALA A 80 -10.32 8.71 4.33
CA ALA A 80 -10.73 7.82 5.42
C ALA A 80 -11.82 8.41 6.32
N LYS A 81 -12.02 9.73 6.28
CA LYS A 81 -13.14 10.37 7.00
C LYS A 81 -14.48 9.98 6.42
N GLU A 82 -14.54 9.64 5.15
CA GLU A 82 -15.80 9.42 4.43
C GLU A 82 -16.04 7.96 4.07
N GLN A 83 -14.98 7.14 3.95
CA GLN A 83 -15.10 5.76 3.50
C GLN A 83 -13.93 4.92 3.95
N GLU A 84 -14.10 3.59 3.88
CA GLU A 84 -12.98 2.67 4.07
C GLU A 84 -11.96 2.89 2.97
N VAL A 85 -10.67 2.88 3.35
CA VAL A 85 -9.56 3.06 2.42
C VAL A 85 -8.64 1.83 2.48
N VAL A 86 -8.26 1.35 1.31
CA VAL A 86 -7.22 0.32 1.16
C VAL A 86 -6.03 0.99 0.49
N TYR A 87 -4.93 1.12 1.23
CA TYR A 87 -3.69 1.70 0.70
C TYR A 87 -2.73 0.58 0.36
N ALA A 88 -2.35 0.48 -0.92
CA ALA A 88 -1.49 -0.59 -1.42
C ALA A 88 -0.14 -0.04 -1.84
N VAL A 89 0.93 -0.67 -1.36
CA VAL A 89 2.31 -0.30 -1.68
C VAL A 89 3.05 -1.46 -2.33
N PRO A 90 4.08 -1.20 -3.15
CA PRO A 90 4.95 -2.26 -3.64
C PRO A 90 5.62 -3.01 -2.49
N GLY A 91 5.89 -4.29 -2.67
CA GLY A 91 6.55 -5.12 -1.67
C GLY A 91 5.74 -5.29 -0.39
N SER A 92 6.40 -5.16 0.75
CA SER A 92 5.79 -5.25 2.08
C SER A 92 5.61 -3.85 2.69
N PRO A 93 4.47 -3.58 3.35
CA PRO A 93 4.23 -2.28 3.97
C PRO A 93 5.26 -1.87 5.02
N LEU A 94 5.93 -2.82 5.64
CA LEU A 94 6.88 -2.55 6.72
C LEU A 94 8.34 -2.68 6.30
N VAL A 95 8.60 -2.81 5.01
CA VAL A 95 9.98 -2.91 4.51
C VAL A 95 10.26 -1.75 3.56
N ALA A 96 11.07 -0.79 4.04
CA ALA A 96 11.51 0.37 3.26
C ALA A 96 10.35 1.21 2.69
N GLU A 97 9.30 1.42 3.48
CA GLU A 97 8.11 2.16 3.02
C GLU A 97 7.81 3.34 3.96
N ARG A 98 8.37 4.52 3.60
CA ARG A 98 8.26 5.74 4.42
C ARG A 98 6.82 6.22 4.59
N THR A 99 6.00 6.13 3.55
CA THR A 99 4.59 6.60 3.65
C THR A 99 3.81 5.83 4.70
N VAL A 100 4.10 4.55 4.87
CA VAL A 100 3.41 3.73 5.87
C VAL A 100 3.81 4.15 7.29
N VAL A 101 5.08 4.47 7.50
CA VAL A 101 5.55 4.98 8.81
C VAL A 101 4.79 6.25 9.19
N LEU A 102 4.74 7.20 8.26
CA LEU A 102 4.04 8.48 8.47
C LEU A 102 2.54 8.28 8.66
N LEU A 103 1.95 7.40 7.87
CA LEU A 103 0.51 7.12 7.94
C LEU A 103 0.12 6.53 9.29
N ARG A 104 0.92 5.60 9.81
CA ARG A 104 0.67 5.02 11.13
C ARG A 104 0.67 6.08 12.23
N GLU A 105 1.68 6.96 12.21
CA GLU A 105 1.82 8.01 13.21
C GLU A 105 0.65 8.99 13.14
N GLN A 106 0.30 9.45 11.95
CA GLN A 106 -0.73 10.47 11.77
C GLN A 106 -2.14 9.90 11.94
N ALA A 107 -2.39 8.67 11.53
CA ALA A 107 -3.67 8.01 11.77
C ALA A 107 -3.91 7.85 13.29
N ALA A 108 -2.91 7.42 14.03
CA ALA A 108 -3.02 7.30 15.49
C ALA A 108 -3.34 8.66 16.14
N ALA A 109 -2.64 9.72 15.72
CA ALA A 109 -2.88 11.07 16.24
C ALA A 109 -4.28 11.59 15.89
N ALA A 110 -4.82 11.20 14.75
CA ALA A 110 -6.15 11.62 14.28
C ALA A 110 -7.28 10.70 14.75
N GLY A 111 -6.96 9.62 15.47
CA GLY A 111 -7.96 8.66 15.92
C GLY A 111 -8.57 7.82 14.80
N VAL A 112 -7.85 7.67 13.68
CA VAL A 112 -8.32 6.87 12.55
C VAL A 112 -7.82 5.41 12.71
N PRO A 113 -8.72 4.41 12.72
CA PRO A 113 -8.30 3.02 12.81
C PRO A 113 -7.44 2.63 11.61
N LEU A 114 -6.32 1.94 11.87
CA LEU A 114 -5.42 1.50 10.82
C LEU A 114 -4.96 0.07 11.09
N LYS A 115 -5.03 -0.76 10.06
CA LYS A 115 -4.59 -2.14 10.09
C LYS A 115 -3.58 -2.35 8.97
N ILE A 116 -2.51 -3.11 9.24
CA ILE A 116 -1.50 -3.45 8.25
C ILE A 116 -1.50 -4.96 8.06
N LEU A 117 -1.59 -5.43 6.81
CA LEU A 117 -1.48 -6.84 6.48
C LEU A 117 -0.04 -7.17 6.08
N PRO A 118 0.47 -8.36 6.44
CA PRO A 118 1.79 -8.78 6.01
C PRO A 118 1.83 -9.05 4.50
N ALA A 119 3.00 -8.93 3.92
CA ALA A 119 3.21 -9.24 2.50
C ALA A 119 4.66 -9.64 2.26
N MET A 120 4.92 -10.28 1.13
CA MET A 120 6.28 -10.57 0.69
C MET A 120 7.01 -9.28 0.34
N SER A 121 8.30 -9.21 0.70
CA SER A 121 9.18 -8.11 0.32
C SER A 121 10.24 -8.58 -0.65
N PHE A 122 11.03 -7.63 -1.20
CA PHE A 122 12.19 -7.97 -2.02
C PHE A 122 13.19 -8.85 -1.29
N LEU A 123 13.21 -8.80 0.04
CA LEU A 123 14.09 -9.65 0.85
C LEU A 123 13.78 -11.13 0.66
N ASP A 124 12.51 -11.48 0.53
CA ASP A 124 12.10 -12.87 0.30
C ASP A 124 12.68 -13.41 -1.00
N LEU A 125 12.66 -12.61 -2.07
CA LEU A 125 13.24 -12.98 -3.36
C LEU A 125 14.78 -13.05 -3.28
N ALA A 126 15.40 -12.10 -2.58
CA ALA A 126 16.84 -12.06 -2.41
C ALA A 126 17.34 -13.32 -1.66
N TYR A 127 16.63 -13.75 -0.63
CA TYR A 127 16.99 -14.97 0.11
C TYR A 127 16.95 -16.21 -0.79
N VAL A 128 15.92 -16.30 -1.64
CA VAL A 128 15.81 -17.42 -2.59
C VAL A 128 16.92 -17.36 -3.64
N ASP A 129 17.15 -16.21 -4.25
CA ASP A 129 18.14 -16.04 -5.31
C ASP A 129 19.56 -16.28 -4.82
N LEU A 130 19.86 -15.87 -3.61
CA LEU A 130 21.18 -16.01 -3.00
C LEU A 130 21.35 -17.33 -2.22
N GLY A 131 20.25 -18.04 -1.98
CA GLY A 131 20.27 -19.26 -1.19
C GLY A 131 20.66 -19.01 0.27
N ILE A 132 20.24 -17.90 0.83
CA ILE A 132 20.62 -17.47 2.18
C ILE A 132 19.43 -17.55 3.13
N ASP A 133 19.67 -18.14 4.29
CA ASP A 133 18.82 -18.05 5.47
C ASP A 133 19.45 -16.97 6.36
N PRO A 134 18.74 -15.86 6.66
CA PRO A 134 19.33 -14.73 7.36
C PRO A 134 19.59 -14.99 8.86
N ILE A 135 19.15 -16.11 9.39
CA ILE A 135 19.40 -16.52 10.78
C ILE A 135 20.42 -17.68 10.83
#